data_d6d62ccdbc5f1286849852b1d36ff2ae
#
_entry.id   d6d62ccdbc5f1286849852b1d36ff2ae
#
_cell.length_a   1.000
_cell.length_b   1.000
_cell.length_c   1.000
_cell.angle_alpha   90.00
_cell.angle_beta   90.00
_cell.angle_gamma   90.00
#
_symmetry.space_group_name_H-M   'P 1'
#
loop_
_entity.id
_entity.type
_entity.pdbx_description
1 polymer ?
#
loop_
_entity_poly.entity_id
_entity_poly.type
_entity_poly.pdbx_seq_one_letter_code
_entity_poly.pdbx_strand_id
1 'polypeptide(L)'
;MIGLPGKPYAVDAGTLLNGRRRIAGSMIGGIPELQEMLNFCGKHSIVSDVEVIKADYINAAYARTVASDVKYRFVIDAATF
;
A
#
# COMPACT_ATOMS: atom_id res chain seq x y z
N MET A 1 5.07 -1.77 -10.73
CA MET A 1 5.72 -0.77 -9.85
C MET A 1 4.62 0.04 -9.19
N ILE A 2 4.71 0.18 -7.91
CA ILE A 2 3.78 0.98 -7.09
C ILE A 2 4.60 2.01 -6.32
N GLY A 3 4.11 3.23 -6.26
CA GLY A 3 4.80 4.34 -5.62
C GLY A 3 5.60 5.19 -6.59
N LEU A 4 5.90 6.38 -6.16
CA LEU A 4 6.64 7.36 -6.93
C LEU A 4 7.90 7.77 -6.15
N PRO A 5 9.05 7.18 -6.48
CA PRO A 5 10.29 7.54 -5.80
C PRO A 5 10.75 8.93 -6.19
N GLY A 6 11.49 9.58 -5.29
CA GLY A 6 12.04 10.91 -5.53
C GLY A 6 13.15 10.97 -6.58
N LYS A 7 13.69 9.81 -6.95
CA LYS A 7 14.74 9.66 -7.97
C LYS A 7 14.35 8.61 -8.99
N PRO A 8 14.76 8.74 -10.25
CA PRO A 8 14.53 7.70 -11.25
C PRO A 8 15.15 6.36 -10.84
N TYR A 9 14.47 5.27 -11.18
CA TYR A 9 15.04 3.93 -11.04
C TYR A 9 15.99 3.61 -12.17
N ALA A 10 17.12 3.02 -11.84
CA ALA A 10 18.01 2.38 -12.81
C ALA A 10 17.65 0.88 -12.88
N VAL A 11 17.43 0.39 -14.10
CA VAL A 11 17.10 -1.02 -14.35
C VAL A 11 18.12 -1.60 -15.31
N ASP A 12 18.76 -2.69 -14.90
CA ASP A 12 19.70 -3.42 -15.74
C ASP A 12 18.95 -4.31 -16.72
N ALA A 13 19.18 -4.08 -18.01
CA ALA A 13 18.56 -4.88 -19.07
C ALA A 13 18.89 -6.37 -18.96
N GLY A 14 20.11 -6.72 -18.57
CA GLY A 14 20.51 -8.11 -18.38
C GLY A 14 19.68 -8.84 -17.32
N THR A 15 19.34 -8.17 -16.25
CA THR A 15 18.46 -8.72 -15.20
C THR A 15 17.09 -9.07 -15.74
N LEU A 16 16.53 -8.24 -16.61
CA LEU A 16 15.24 -8.50 -17.24
C LEU A 16 15.30 -9.66 -18.24
N LEU A 17 16.31 -9.66 -19.09
CA LEU A 17 16.48 -10.67 -20.15
C LEU A 17 16.70 -12.06 -19.57
N ASN A 18 17.59 -12.20 -18.61
CA ASN A 18 17.96 -13.50 -18.03
C ASN A 18 16.80 -14.20 -17.30
N GLY A 19 15.88 -13.44 -16.74
CA GLY A 19 14.75 -14.00 -16.02
C GLY A 19 13.42 -13.94 -16.76
N ARG A 20 13.40 -13.50 -18.02
CA ARG A 20 12.16 -13.17 -18.74
C ARG A 20 11.23 -12.28 -17.91
N ARG A 21 11.83 -11.30 -17.28
CA ARG A 21 11.13 -10.41 -16.35
C ARG A 21 10.59 -9.19 -17.06
N ARG A 22 9.60 -8.60 -16.45
CA ARG A 22 8.98 -7.36 -16.93
C ARG A 22 9.01 -6.33 -15.82
N ILE A 23 9.16 -5.07 -16.21
CA ILE A 23 8.90 -3.95 -15.32
C ILE A 23 7.72 -3.17 -15.87
N ALA A 24 6.76 -2.88 -15.04
CA ALA A 24 5.56 -2.15 -15.42
C ALA A 24 5.18 -1.21 -14.29
N GLY A 25 4.46 -0.16 -14.63
CA GLY A 25 3.93 0.78 -13.68
C GLY A 25 2.43 0.92 -13.82
N SER A 26 1.77 1.30 -12.76
CA SER A 26 0.35 1.66 -12.77
C SER A 26 0.12 2.85 -11.87
N MET A 27 -0.96 3.51 -12.08
CA MET A 27 -1.39 4.66 -11.30
C MET A 27 -2.85 4.47 -10.90
N ILE A 28 -3.43 5.50 -10.34
CA ILE A 28 -4.82 5.52 -9.87
C ILE A 28 -5.77 4.93 -10.91
N GLY A 29 -6.62 4.00 -10.48
CA GLY A 29 -7.70 3.45 -11.32
C GLY A 29 -8.95 4.32 -11.30
N GLY A 30 -9.87 4.06 -12.23
CA GLY A 30 -11.18 4.71 -12.27
C GLY A 30 -12.16 4.12 -11.25
N ILE A 31 -13.28 4.82 -11.06
CA ILE A 31 -14.33 4.38 -10.12
C ILE A 31 -14.88 2.98 -10.45
N PRO A 32 -15.21 2.65 -11.74
CA PRO A 32 -15.70 1.32 -12.07
C PRO A 32 -14.70 0.20 -11.72
N GLU A 33 -13.42 0.43 -11.97
CA GLU A 33 -12.36 -0.52 -11.67
C GLU A 33 -12.16 -0.69 -10.16
N LEU A 34 -12.27 0.41 -9.41
CA LEU A 34 -12.25 0.37 -7.95
C LEU A 34 -13.43 -0.44 -7.40
N GLN A 35 -14.62 -0.25 -7.94
CA GLN A 35 -15.81 -0.99 -7.51
C GLN A 35 -15.66 -2.49 -7.82
N GLU A 36 -15.10 -2.84 -8.96
CA GLU A 36 -14.81 -4.23 -9.33
C GLU A 36 -13.84 -4.86 -8.33
N MET A 37 -12.79 -4.16 -7.96
CA MET A 37 -11.82 -4.63 -6.97
C MET A 37 -12.47 -4.83 -5.60
N LEU A 38 -13.30 -3.91 -5.14
CA LEU A 38 -14.01 -4.02 -3.87
C LEU A 38 -15.00 -5.19 -3.86
N ASN A 39 -15.71 -5.42 -4.97
CA ASN A 39 -16.62 -6.55 -5.12
C ASN A 39 -15.86 -7.89 -5.05
N PHE A 40 -14.72 -7.97 -5.70
CA PHE A 40 -13.86 -9.15 -5.65
C PHE A 40 -13.35 -9.39 -4.23
N CYS A 41 -12.86 -8.37 -3.55
CA CYS A 41 -12.38 -8.48 -2.17
C CYS A 41 -13.49 -8.89 -1.21
N GLY A 42 -14.69 -8.34 -1.36
CA GLY A 42 -15.85 -8.72 -0.57
C GLY A 42 -16.26 -10.18 -0.77
N LYS A 43 -16.25 -10.66 -2.01
CA LYS A 43 -16.59 -12.04 -2.35
C LYS A 43 -15.59 -13.05 -1.76
N HIS A 44 -14.32 -12.71 -1.72
CA HIS A 44 -13.24 -13.60 -1.25
C HIS A 44 -12.77 -13.29 0.17
N SER A 45 -13.46 -12.44 0.90
CA SER A 45 -13.10 -12.03 2.27
C SER A 45 -11.67 -11.48 2.39
N ILE A 46 -11.23 -10.72 1.39
CA ILE A 46 -9.93 -10.07 1.38
C ILE A 46 -10.06 -8.71 2.06
N VAL A 47 -9.28 -8.51 3.12
CA VAL A 47 -9.23 -7.24 3.86
C VAL A 47 -7.79 -6.76 3.98
N SER A 48 -7.63 -5.47 4.26
CA SER A 48 -6.30 -4.89 4.48
C SER A 48 -5.74 -5.29 5.85
N ASP A 49 -4.44 -5.51 5.90
CA ASP A 49 -3.74 -5.63 7.18
C ASP A 49 -3.66 -4.23 7.82
N VAL A 50 -4.18 -4.11 9.02
CA VAL A 50 -4.20 -2.85 9.75
C VAL A 50 -3.86 -3.06 11.23
N GLU A 51 -3.35 -2.02 11.87
CA GLU A 51 -3.22 -1.94 13.31
C GLU A 51 -4.17 -0.85 13.82
N VAL A 52 -5.17 -1.23 14.61
CA VAL A 52 -6.15 -0.29 15.14
C VAL A 52 -5.57 0.41 16.36
N ILE A 53 -5.64 1.73 16.37
CA ILE A 53 -5.12 2.57 17.44
C ILE A 53 -6.19 3.52 17.97
N LYS A 54 -5.98 4.03 19.18
CA LYS A 54 -6.76 5.12 19.73
C LYS A 54 -6.25 6.47 19.25
N ALA A 55 -7.09 7.50 19.32
CA ALA A 55 -6.74 8.85 18.88
C ALA A 55 -5.53 9.43 19.62
N ASP A 56 -5.34 9.11 20.89
CA ASP A 56 -4.19 9.57 21.70
C ASP A 56 -2.84 8.95 21.29
N TYR A 57 -2.87 7.89 20.48
CA TYR A 57 -1.67 7.22 20.00
C TYR A 57 -1.13 7.78 18.66
N ILE A 58 -1.78 8.78 18.09
CA ILE A 58 -1.47 9.29 16.73
C ILE A 58 0.01 9.68 16.59
N ASN A 59 0.57 10.40 17.54
CA ASN A 59 1.96 10.87 17.45
C ASN A 59 2.96 9.70 17.47
N ALA A 60 2.72 8.71 18.32
CA ALA A 60 3.53 7.50 18.36
C ALA A 60 3.39 6.67 17.09
N ALA A 61 2.18 6.56 16.55
CA ALA A 61 1.93 5.88 15.29
C ALA A 61 2.63 6.56 14.12
N TYR A 62 2.65 7.88 14.10
CA TYR A 62 3.38 8.65 13.08
C TYR A 62 4.87 8.35 13.09
N ALA A 63 5.48 8.35 14.27
CA ALA A 63 6.89 8.01 14.43
C ALA A 63 7.18 6.57 13.97
N ARG A 64 6.31 5.63 14.30
CA ARG A 64 6.42 4.23 13.85
C ARG A 64 6.27 4.10 12.33
N THR A 65 5.38 4.86 11.72
CA THR A 65 5.21 4.87 10.26
C THR A 65 6.47 5.37 9.55
N VAL A 66 7.07 6.45 10.06
CA VAL A 66 8.33 6.99 9.53
C VAL A 66 9.45 5.96 9.64
N ALA A 67 9.48 5.19 10.73
CA ALA A 67 10.46 4.12 10.97
C ALA A 67 10.12 2.82 10.21
N SER A 68 9.06 2.78 9.42
CA SER A 68 8.55 1.58 8.74
C SER A 68 8.18 0.44 9.72
N ASP A 69 7.80 0.79 10.94
CA ASP A 69 7.42 -0.14 12.00
C ASP A 69 5.90 -0.28 12.05
N VAL A 70 5.31 -0.72 10.97
CA VAL A 70 3.87 -1.02 10.88
C VAL A 70 3.59 -1.89 9.66
N LYS A 71 2.67 -2.83 9.82
CA LYS A 71 2.25 -3.73 8.75
C LYS A 71 0.76 -3.49 8.42
N TYR A 72 0.43 -2.61 7.60
CA TYR A 72 1.11 -1.66 6.72
C TYR A 72 0.57 -0.27 6.96
N ARG A 73 -0.44 -0.15 7.81
CA ARG A 73 -1.12 1.09 8.16
C ARG A 73 -1.74 1.03 9.53
N PHE A 74 -1.88 2.18 10.13
CA PHE A 74 -2.70 2.37 11.32
C PHE A 74 -4.10 2.81 10.92
N VAL A 75 -5.09 2.35 11.65
CA VAL A 75 -6.49 2.82 11.56
C VAL A 75 -6.88 3.37 12.92
N ILE A 76 -7.33 4.61 12.94
CA ILE A 76 -7.75 5.28 14.17
C ILE A 76 -9.21 4.94 14.44
N ASP A 77 -9.49 4.41 15.63
CA ASP A 77 -10.87 4.22 16.07
C ASP A 77 -11.48 5.59 16.38
N ALA A 78 -12.41 6.01 15.55
CA ALA A 78 -13.04 7.32 15.66
C ALA A 78 -13.81 7.51 16.98
N ALA A 79 -14.24 6.45 17.63
CA ALA A 79 -14.90 6.51 18.94
C ALA A 79 -13.96 6.96 20.06
N THR A 80 -12.64 6.99 19.82
CA THR A 80 -11.64 7.39 20.82
C THR A 80 -11.25 8.86 20.77
N PHE A 81 -11.79 9.62 19.83
CA PHE A 81 -11.59 11.07 19.77
C PHE A 81 -12.28 11.82 20.90
#